data_5662dd922cb57ab804a3e85b5a30a63c
#
_entry.id   5662dd922cb57ab804a3e85b5a30a63c
#
_cell.length_a   1.000
_cell.length_b   1.000
_cell.length_c   1.000
_cell.angle_alpha   90.00
_cell.angle_beta   90.00
_cell.angle_gamma   90.00
#
_symmetry.space_group_name_H-M   'P 1'
#
loop_
_entity.id
_entity.type
_entity.pdbx_description
1 polymer ?
#
loop_
_entity_poly.entity_id
_entity_poly.type
_entity_poly.pdbx_seq_one_letter_code
_entity_poly.pdbx_strand_id
1 'polypeptide(L)'
;MNIALITGGSGHVGANLVRELTKRDFKVRCIDFDRDHRAFEGYDVELIKGNITDIESIDRAFKDVDVVFHTAALISLVRKDKDIIQSVNVTGTKNVCELSLRYGVKKLIHFSSVDAFVREPLDQALLEDRPLVTDPNAVPYDLSKADAQRIVYDYCEKGLNASIIHPSGTVSYTHLTLPTKRIV
;
A
#
# COMPACT_ATOMS: atom_id res chain seq x y z
N MET A 1 -13.11 -16.88 -11.69
CA MET A 1 -11.71 -16.46 -11.49
C MET A 1 -11.75 -15.17 -10.68
N ASN A 2 -11.01 -15.09 -9.58
CA ASN A 2 -11.03 -13.91 -8.71
C ASN A 2 -10.19 -12.79 -9.35
N ILE A 3 -10.66 -11.53 -9.23
CA ILE A 3 -9.94 -10.35 -9.71
C ILE A 3 -9.23 -9.70 -8.54
N ALA A 4 -7.90 -9.58 -8.66
CA ALA A 4 -7.06 -8.85 -7.72
C ALA A 4 -6.65 -7.50 -8.32
N LEU A 5 -6.98 -6.41 -7.64
CA LEU A 5 -6.54 -5.07 -8.00
C LEU A 5 -5.32 -4.68 -7.17
N ILE A 6 -4.27 -4.21 -7.82
CA ILE A 6 -3.05 -3.71 -7.17
C ILE A 6 -2.87 -2.24 -7.52
N THR A 7 -2.80 -1.36 -6.53
CA THR A 7 -2.35 0.02 -6.73
C THR A 7 -0.85 0.10 -6.56
N GLY A 8 -0.15 0.81 -7.44
CA GLY A 8 1.32 0.86 -7.41
C GLY A 8 1.97 -0.46 -7.85
N GLY A 9 1.37 -1.12 -8.86
CA GLY A 9 1.80 -2.43 -9.34
C GLY A 9 3.24 -2.47 -9.86
N SER A 10 3.77 -1.38 -10.41
CA SER A 10 5.17 -1.27 -10.87
C SER A 10 6.17 -1.02 -9.74
N GLY A 11 5.68 -0.77 -8.52
CA GLY A 11 6.54 -0.62 -7.33
C GLY A 11 7.14 -1.95 -6.88
N HIS A 12 8.10 -1.88 -5.94
CA HIS A 12 8.81 -3.07 -5.46
C HIS A 12 7.87 -4.17 -4.91
N VAL A 13 6.96 -3.81 -4.01
CA VAL A 13 5.98 -4.76 -3.44
C VAL A 13 4.96 -5.17 -4.50
N GLY A 14 4.42 -4.20 -5.25
CA GLY A 14 3.40 -4.44 -6.27
C GLY A 14 3.84 -5.41 -7.35
N ALA A 15 5.03 -5.24 -7.90
CA ALA A 15 5.57 -6.15 -8.93
C ALA A 15 5.75 -7.60 -8.44
N ASN A 16 6.15 -7.77 -7.18
CA ASN A 16 6.21 -9.10 -6.57
C ASN A 16 4.82 -9.72 -6.36
N LEU A 17 3.82 -8.90 -5.98
CA LEU A 17 2.43 -9.35 -5.89
C LEU A 17 1.88 -9.76 -7.25
N VAL A 18 2.14 -8.98 -8.32
CA VAL A 18 1.76 -9.36 -9.70
C VAL A 18 2.26 -10.76 -10.02
N ARG A 19 3.56 -10.99 -9.82
CA ARG A 19 4.19 -12.30 -10.10
C ARG A 19 3.56 -13.45 -9.31
N GLU A 20 3.25 -13.24 -8.04
CA GLU A 20 2.72 -14.32 -7.19
C GLU A 20 1.22 -14.55 -7.42
N LEU A 21 0.45 -13.51 -7.71
CA LEU A 21 -0.99 -13.63 -7.95
C LEU A 21 -1.30 -14.26 -9.32
N THR A 22 -0.52 -13.92 -10.35
CA THR A 22 -0.66 -14.56 -11.67
C THR A 22 -0.36 -16.06 -11.62
N LYS A 23 0.55 -16.52 -10.74
CA LYS A 23 0.80 -17.96 -10.51
C LYS A 23 -0.33 -18.68 -9.77
N ARG A 24 -1.23 -17.94 -9.12
CA ARG A 24 -2.32 -18.45 -8.28
C ARG A 24 -3.69 -18.28 -8.92
N ASP A 25 -3.72 -18.21 -10.24
CA ASP A 25 -4.95 -18.11 -11.06
C ASP A 25 -5.83 -16.89 -10.72
N PHE A 26 -5.24 -15.80 -10.25
CA PHE A 26 -5.92 -14.50 -10.19
C PHE A 26 -5.84 -13.81 -11.54
N LYS A 27 -6.95 -13.18 -11.96
CA LYS A 27 -6.88 -12.10 -12.94
C LYS A 27 -6.33 -10.87 -12.25
N VAL A 28 -5.16 -10.40 -12.67
CA VAL A 28 -4.49 -9.26 -12.03
C VAL A 28 -4.81 -7.98 -12.80
N ARG A 29 -5.28 -6.98 -12.07
CA ARG A 29 -5.48 -5.61 -12.56
C ARG A 29 -4.56 -4.68 -11.79
N CYS A 30 -3.88 -3.76 -12.47
CA CYS A 30 -3.02 -2.79 -11.83
C CYS A 30 -3.46 -1.36 -12.15
N ILE A 31 -3.48 -0.50 -11.12
CA ILE A 31 -3.50 0.95 -11.30
C ILE A 31 -2.06 1.45 -11.13
N ASP A 32 -1.57 2.18 -12.12
CA ASP A 32 -0.26 2.80 -12.07
C ASP A 32 -0.27 4.18 -12.74
N PHE A 33 0.59 5.07 -12.25
CA PHE A 33 0.74 6.42 -12.76
C PHE A 33 2.08 6.56 -13.49
N ASP A 34 2.04 6.43 -14.82
CA ASP A 34 3.13 6.80 -15.75
C ASP A 34 4.52 6.20 -15.45
N ARG A 35 4.57 4.94 -14.97
CA ARG A 35 5.82 4.24 -14.69
C ARG A 35 6.18 3.27 -15.80
N ASP A 36 7.44 2.87 -15.79
CA ASP A 36 7.99 1.84 -16.65
C ASP A 36 7.29 0.50 -16.41
N HIS A 37 6.60 0.00 -17.43
CA HIS A 37 5.81 -1.23 -17.36
C HIS A 37 6.62 -2.51 -17.50
N ARG A 38 7.96 -2.45 -17.54
CA ARG A 38 8.83 -3.64 -17.58
C ARG A 38 8.58 -4.60 -16.42
N ALA A 39 8.07 -4.08 -15.29
CA ALA A 39 7.67 -4.92 -14.16
C ALA A 39 6.57 -5.94 -14.49
N PHE A 40 5.85 -5.75 -15.61
CA PHE A 40 4.73 -6.60 -16.04
C PHE A 40 5.08 -7.48 -17.25
N GLU A 41 6.30 -7.39 -17.78
CA GLU A 41 6.73 -8.22 -18.92
C GLU A 41 6.59 -9.71 -18.60
N GLY A 42 5.90 -10.43 -19.49
CA GLY A 42 5.65 -11.87 -19.33
C GLY A 42 4.47 -12.23 -18.42
N TYR A 43 3.73 -11.25 -17.89
CA TYR A 43 2.53 -11.48 -17.07
C TYR A 43 1.28 -10.92 -17.77
N ASP A 44 0.17 -11.66 -17.65
CA ASP A 44 -1.15 -11.17 -18.12
C ASP A 44 -1.74 -10.23 -17.06
N VAL A 45 -1.57 -8.93 -17.29
CA VAL A 45 -2.00 -7.86 -16.38
C VAL A 45 -2.86 -6.85 -17.11
N GLU A 46 -4.06 -6.62 -16.61
CA GLU A 46 -4.91 -5.51 -17.05
C GLU A 46 -4.39 -4.21 -16.43
N LEU A 47 -3.72 -3.39 -17.22
CA LEU A 47 -3.17 -2.12 -16.76
C LEU A 47 -4.15 -0.98 -16.96
N ILE A 48 -4.45 -0.26 -15.88
CA ILE A 48 -5.27 0.96 -15.90
C ILE A 48 -4.37 2.14 -15.50
N LYS A 49 -4.20 3.08 -16.42
CA LYS A 49 -3.52 4.34 -16.12
C LYS A 49 -4.45 5.19 -15.26
N GLY A 50 -3.98 5.55 -14.06
CA GLY A 50 -4.74 6.37 -13.12
C GLY A 50 -3.89 6.87 -11.96
N ASN A 51 -4.34 7.96 -11.35
CA ASN A 51 -3.71 8.54 -10.17
C ASN A 51 -4.62 8.31 -8.97
N ILE A 52 -4.14 7.64 -7.93
CA ILE A 52 -4.94 7.36 -6.72
C ILE A 52 -5.44 8.63 -6.01
N THR A 53 -4.83 9.79 -6.27
CA THR A 53 -5.30 11.07 -5.73
C THR A 53 -6.50 11.64 -6.49
N ASP A 54 -6.79 11.11 -7.68
CA ASP A 54 -7.93 11.44 -8.52
C ASP A 54 -8.88 10.24 -8.57
N ILE A 55 -9.95 10.29 -7.79
CA ILE A 55 -10.88 9.18 -7.62
C ILE A 55 -11.56 8.79 -8.94
N GLU A 56 -11.86 9.76 -9.80
CA GLU A 56 -12.54 9.51 -11.08
C GLU A 56 -11.63 8.74 -12.05
N SER A 57 -10.33 9.04 -12.02
CA SER A 57 -9.35 8.37 -12.89
C SER A 57 -9.20 6.88 -12.61
N ILE A 58 -9.51 6.45 -11.38
CA ILE A 58 -9.34 5.06 -10.91
C ILE A 58 -10.68 4.33 -10.69
N ASP A 59 -11.80 5.00 -10.75
CA ASP A 59 -13.13 4.44 -10.40
C ASP A 59 -13.41 3.12 -11.15
N ARG A 60 -13.25 3.11 -12.47
CA ARG A 60 -13.51 1.92 -13.30
C ARG A 60 -12.65 0.70 -12.96
N ALA A 61 -11.49 0.93 -12.31
CA ALA A 61 -10.59 -0.14 -11.95
C ALA A 61 -11.16 -1.06 -10.86
N PHE A 62 -12.11 -0.58 -10.08
CA PHE A 62 -12.71 -1.34 -8.95
C PHE A 62 -13.88 -2.23 -9.37
N LYS A 63 -14.37 -2.11 -10.62
CA LYS A 63 -15.48 -2.92 -11.09
C LYS A 63 -15.14 -4.42 -11.06
N ASP A 64 -16.01 -5.21 -10.42
CA ASP A 64 -15.93 -6.67 -10.28
C ASP A 64 -14.67 -7.17 -9.55
N VAL A 65 -14.01 -6.31 -8.76
CA VAL A 65 -12.80 -6.66 -7.98
C VAL A 65 -13.19 -7.42 -6.72
N ASP A 66 -12.51 -8.55 -6.49
CA ASP A 66 -12.68 -9.35 -5.27
C ASP A 66 -11.75 -8.88 -4.15
N VAL A 67 -10.49 -8.57 -4.47
CA VAL A 67 -9.48 -8.17 -3.48
C VAL A 67 -8.64 -7.00 -3.99
N VAL A 68 -8.38 -6.04 -3.12
CA VAL A 68 -7.51 -4.90 -3.39
C VAL A 68 -6.24 -5.01 -2.56
N PHE A 69 -5.09 -4.89 -3.20
CA PHE A 69 -3.78 -4.71 -2.57
C PHE A 69 -3.35 -3.25 -2.76
N HIS A 70 -3.45 -2.46 -1.71
CA HIS A 70 -3.09 -1.05 -1.76
C HIS A 70 -1.64 -0.85 -1.36
N THR A 71 -0.74 -0.89 -2.37
CA THR A 71 0.71 -0.74 -2.18
C THR A 71 1.25 0.61 -2.66
N ALA A 72 0.44 1.39 -3.36
CA ALA A 72 0.84 2.71 -3.82
C ALA A 72 1.12 3.64 -2.63
N ALA A 73 2.31 4.17 -2.56
CA ALA A 73 2.72 5.17 -1.59
C ALA A 73 3.92 5.97 -2.11
N LEU A 74 4.05 7.20 -1.62
CA LEU A 74 5.24 8.02 -1.82
C LEU A 74 6.07 7.99 -0.54
N ILE A 75 7.36 7.63 -0.68
CA ILE A 75 8.33 7.63 0.41
C ILE A 75 9.24 8.84 0.23
N SER A 76 9.21 9.75 1.17
CA SER A 76 10.17 10.84 1.28
C SER A 76 10.33 11.26 2.73
N LEU A 77 11.58 11.48 3.13
CA LEU A 77 11.94 11.98 4.46
C LEU A 77 12.09 13.51 4.47
N VAL A 78 11.89 14.13 3.32
CA VAL A 78 12.16 15.55 3.12
C VAL A 78 10.91 16.37 3.44
N ARG A 79 11.03 17.33 4.36
CA ARG A 79 9.91 18.16 4.83
C ARG A 79 9.19 18.95 3.72
N LYS A 80 9.91 19.37 2.67
CA LYS A 80 9.30 20.08 1.53
C LYS A 80 8.29 19.23 0.75
N ASP A 81 8.38 17.90 0.86
CA ASP A 81 7.52 16.99 0.14
C ASP A 81 6.24 16.65 0.94
N LYS A 82 6.01 17.30 2.09
CA LYS A 82 4.89 17.00 3.00
C LYS A 82 3.54 16.98 2.28
N ASP A 83 3.25 17.99 1.47
CA ASP A 83 1.94 18.14 0.84
C ASP A 83 1.69 17.03 -0.21
N ILE A 84 2.71 16.69 -1.01
CA ILE A 84 2.58 15.61 -1.99
C ILE A 84 2.50 14.24 -1.31
N ILE A 85 3.24 14.03 -0.22
CA ILE A 85 3.14 12.81 0.59
C ILE A 85 1.73 12.66 1.17
N GLN A 86 1.18 13.73 1.75
CA GLN A 86 -0.18 13.72 2.28
C GLN A 86 -1.22 13.46 1.18
N SER A 87 -1.07 14.09 0.03
CA SER A 87 -1.96 13.84 -1.11
C SER A 87 -1.92 12.38 -1.54
N VAL A 88 -0.73 11.82 -1.78
CA VAL A 88 -0.61 10.44 -2.27
C VAL A 88 -1.00 9.42 -1.19
N ASN A 89 -0.41 9.52 0.01
CA ASN A 89 -0.55 8.47 1.01
C ASN A 89 -1.89 8.55 1.75
N VAL A 90 -2.43 9.74 1.98
CA VAL A 90 -3.66 9.93 2.78
C VAL A 90 -4.88 10.07 1.88
N THR A 91 -4.90 11.05 0.96
CA THR A 91 -6.03 11.21 0.04
C THR A 91 -6.15 9.99 -0.89
N GLY A 92 -5.02 9.47 -1.40
CA GLY A 92 -5.01 8.25 -2.21
C GLY A 92 -5.59 7.05 -1.46
N THR A 93 -5.22 6.83 -0.20
CA THR A 93 -5.78 5.75 0.62
C THR A 93 -7.29 5.95 0.87
N LYS A 94 -7.72 7.20 1.13
CA LYS A 94 -9.15 7.51 1.27
C LYS A 94 -9.94 7.12 0.02
N ASN A 95 -9.46 7.49 -1.16
CA ASN A 95 -10.10 7.18 -2.43
C ASN A 95 -10.19 5.66 -2.66
N VAL A 96 -9.11 4.93 -2.35
CA VAL A 96 -9.08 3.46 -2.47
C VAL A 96 -10.08 2.81 -1.50
N CYS A 97 -10.16 3.27 -0.25
CA CYS A 97 -11.15 2.79 0.73
C CYS A 97 -12.57 3.08 0.28
N GLU A 98 -12.83 4.31 -0.19
CA GLU A 98 -14.14 4.73 -0.68
C GLU A 98 -14.62 3.85 -1.84
N LEU A 99 -13.78 3.64 -2.84
CA LEU A 99 -14.12 2.80 -3.99
C LEU A 99 -14.23 1.32 -3.60
N SER A 100 -13.38 0.83 -2.71
CA SER A 100 -13.49 -0.54 -2.21
C SER A 100 -14.82 -0.80 -1.51
N LEU A 101 -15.28 0.15 -0.69
CA LEU A 101 -16.58 0.06 -0.04
C LEU A 101 -17.73 0.18 -1.05
N ARG A 102 -17.67 1.16 -1.96
CA ARG A 102 -18.69 1.42 -2.98
C ARG A 102 -18.91 0.23 -3.92
N TYR A 103 -17.84 -0.43 -4.33
CA TYR A 103 -17.90 -1.59 -5.23
C TYR A 103 -18.06 -2.94 -4.51
N GLY A 104 -18.16 -2.94 -3.18
CA GLY A 104 -18.35 -4.17 -2.41
C GLY A 104 -17.15 -5.13 -2.48
N VAL A 105 -15.93 -4.59 -2.51
CA VAL A 105 -14.70 -5.39 -2.51
C VAL A 105 -14.69 -6.30 -1.28
N LYS A 106 -14.45 -7.59 -1.49
CA LYS A 106 -14.50 -8.59 -0.41
C LYS A 106 -13.38 -8.41 0.62
N LYS A 107 -12.22 -7.91 0.18
CA LYS A 107 -11.05 -7.68 1.05
C LYS A 107 -10.16 -6.58 0.52
N LEU A 108 -9.84 -5.60 1.37
CA LEU A 108 -8.76 -4.63 1.15
C LEU A 108 -7.55 -5.03 2.01
N ILE A 109 -6.38 -5.08 1.41
CA ILE A 109 -5.10 -5.26 2.10
C ILE A 109 -4.30 -3.97 1.93
N HIS A 110 -4.18 -3.21 3.02
CA HIS A 110 -3.45 -1.94 3.04
C HIS A 110 -2.02 -2.15 3.54
N PHE A 111 -1.04 -1.68 2.78
CA PHE A 111 0.36 -1.69 3.18
C PHE A 111 0.72 -0.39 3.90
N SER A 112 0.65 -0.43 5.23
CA SER A 112 1.11 0.63 6.14
C SER A 112 2.65 0.58 6.29
N SER A 113 3.16 0.85 7.47
CA SER A 113 4.57 0.75 7.86
C SER A 113 4.68 0.61 9.37
N VAL A 114 5.76 0.00 9.86
CA VAL A 114 6.11 0.11 11.28
C VAL A 114 6.36 1.56 11.72
N ASP A 115 6.74 2.42 10.77
CA ASP A 115 6.96 3.86 11.00
C ASP A 115 5.66 4.63 11.30
N ALA A 116 4.49 4.03 11.10
CA ALA A 116 3.21 4.62 11.49
C ALA A 116 3.01 4.67 13.03
N PHE A 117 3.77 3.87 13.77
CA PHE A 117 3.65 3.77 15.23
C PHE A 117 4.68 4.63 15.96
N VAL A 118 4.32 5.05 17.17
CA VAL A 118 5.27 5.67 18.10
C VAL A 118 6.33 4.64 18.50
N ARG A 119 7.60 4.95 18.28
CA ARG A 119 8.70 3.99 18.46
C ARG A 119 9.10 3.79 19.93
N GLU A 120 8.92 4.79 20.78
CA GLU A 120 9.23 4.75 22.20
C GLU A 120 8.23 3.88 22.98
N PRO A 121 8.70 3.16 24.00
CA PRO A 121 10.09 2.98 24.40
C PRO A 121 10.83 1.99 23.49
N LEU A 122 12.11 2.27 23.19
CA LEU A 122 12.92 1.50 22.23
C LEU A 122 13.36 0.11 22.74
N ASP A 123 13.28 -0.12 24.04
CA ASP A 123 13.62 -1.39 24.70
C ASP A 123 12.47 -2.42 24.69
N GLN A 124 11.34 -2.06 24.09
CA GLN A 124 10.18 -2.94 23.97
C GLN A 124 9.88 -3.25 22.50
N ALA A 125 9.41 -4.46 22.25
CA ALA A 125 8.95 -4.84 20.90
C ALA A 125 7.87 -3.88 20.40
N LEU A 126 7.96 -3.53 19.12
CA LEU A 126 6.93 -2.76 18.44
C LEU A 126 5.77 -3.71 18.09
N LEU A 127 4.66 -3.58 18.80
CA LEU A 127 3.45 -4.34 18.56
C LEU A 127 2.39 -3.46 17.88
N GLU A 128 1.40 -4.08 17.27
CA GLU A 128 0.34 -3.39 16.51
C GLU A 128 -0.67 -2.63 17.38
N ASP A 129 -0.62 -2.79 18.69
CA ASP A 129 -1.40 -2.05 19.69
C ASP A 129 -0.73 -0.73 20.13
N ARG A 130 0.49 -0.45 19.63
CA ARG A 130 1.16 0.83 19.89
C ARG A 130 0.38 2.00 19.32
N PRO A 131 0.42 3.17 19.99
CA PRO A 131 -0.20 4.39 19.45
C PRO A 131 0.38 4.77 18.09
N LEU A 132 -0.48 5.23 17.20
CA LEU A 132 -0.07 5.82 15.93
C LEU A 132 0.54 7.21 16.16
N VAL A 133 1.54 7.56 15.34
CA VAL A 133 2.17 8.90 15.35
C VAL A 133 1.11 9.99 15.17
N THR A 134 1.16 11.01 16.06
CA THR A 134 0.25 12.17 16.04
C THR A 134 1.00 13.50 16.01
N ASP A 135 2.31 13.51 16.28
CA ASP A 135 3.11 14.73 16.30
C ASP A 135 3.16 15.37 14.90
N PRO A 136 2.67 16.60 14.72
CA PRO A 136 2.71 17.29 13.43
C PRO A 136 4.15 17.62 12.97
N ASN A 137 5.13 17.53 13.87
CA ASN A 137 6.56 17.71 13.58
C ASN A 137 7.29 16.39 13.28
N ALA A 138 6.62 15.26 13.37
CA ALA A 138 7.19 13.97 12.98
C ALA A 138 7.66 13.97 11.52
N VAL A 139 8.42 12.95 11.15
CA VAL A 139 8.80 12.73 9.75
C VAL A 139 7.53 12.69 8.89
N PRO A 140 7.45 13.47 7.79
CA PRO A 140 6.23 13.54 6.98
C PRO A 140 5.71 12.17 6.51
N TYR A 141 6.62 11.25 6.21
CA TYR A 141 6.27 9.88 5.84
C TYR A 141 5.58 9.13 6.99
N ASP A 142 6.16 9.16 8.19
CA ASP A 142 5.63 8.45 9.37
C ASP A 142 4.22 8.94 9.70
N LEU A 143 4.05 10.26 9.74
CA LEU A 143 2.74 10.88 9.98
C LEU A 143 1.74 10.51 8.90
N SER A 144 2.14 10.53 7.62
CA SER A 144 1.24 10.17 6.51
C SER A 144 0.79 8.70 6.56
N LYS A 145 1.66 7.79 6.99
CA LYS A 145 1.31 6.37 7.17
C LYS A 145 0.35 6.19 8.35
N ALA A 146 0.56 6.92 9.44
CA ALA A 146 -0.35 6.92 10.59
C ALA A 146 -1.73 7.48 10.20
N ASP A 147 -1.79 8.59 9.46
CA ASP A 147 -3.04 9.21 9.01
C ASP A 147 -3.79 8.31 8.01
N ALA A 148 -3.07 7.70 7.06
CA ALA A 148 -3.66 6.72 6.14
C ALA A 148 -4.26 5.52 6.88
N GLN A 149 -3.58 5.03 7.91
CA GLN A 149 -4.08 3.91 8.71
C GLN A 149 -5.34 4.28 9.50
N ARG A 150 -5.45 5.51 10.05
CA ARG A 150 -6.68 6.01 10.67
C ARG A 150 -7.84 6.00 9.69
N ILE A 151 -7.60 6.44 8.45
CA ILE A 151 -8.63 6.38 7.39
C ILE A 151 -9.10 4.94 7.17
N VAL A 152 -8.19 3.98 7.11
CA VAL A 152 -8.60 2.57 6.94
C VAL A 152 -9.48 2.12 8.12
N TYR A 153 -9.14 2.50 9.36
CA TYR A 153 -9.97 2.20 10.53
C TYR A 153 -11.36 2.82 10.41
N ASP A 154 -11.45 4.11 10.04
CA ASP A 154 -12.74 4.80 9.86
C ASP A 154 -13.63 4.10 8.79
N TYR A 155 -13.01 3.56 7.74
CA TYR A 155 -13.75 2.81 6.73
C TYR A 155 -14.13 1.39 7.17
N CYS A 156 -13.32 0.77 8.05
CA CYS A 156 -13.70 -0.50 8.69
C CYS A 156 -14.96 -0.33 9.56
N GLU A 157 -15.07 0.78 10.28
CA GLU A 157 -16.28 1.12 11.04
C GLU A 157 -17.52 1.31 10.15
N LYS A 158 -17.31 1.72 8.88
CA LYS A 158 -18.36 1.83 7.86
C LYS A 158 -18.67 0.51 7.15
N GLY A 159 -18.00 -0.59 7.54
CA GLY A 159 -18.24 -1.92 6.99
C GLY A 159 -17.23 -2.40 5.95
N LEU A 160 -16.15 -1.66 5.69
CA LEU A 160 -15.06 -2.13 4.82
C LEU A 160 -14.30 -3.29 5.49
N ASN A 161 -14.23 -4.43 4.82
CA ASN A 161 -13.39 -5.53 5.29
C ASN A 161 -11.93 -5.30 4.88
N ALA A 162 -11.13 -4.74 5.78
CA ALA A 162 -9.71 -4.50 5.52
C ALA A 162 -8.80 -5.27 6.47
N SER A 163 -7.55 -5.47 6.02
CA SER A 163 -6.41 -5.87 6.85
C SER A 163 -5.26 -4.93 6.57
N ILE A 164 -4.46 -4.64 7.59
CA ILE A 164 -3.30 -3.75 7.48
C ILE A 164 -2.04 -4.58 7.70
N ILE A 165 -1.05 -4.39 6.85
CA ILE A 165 0.27 -5.00 6.95
C ILE A 165 1.27 -3.91 7.28
N HIS A 166 2.16 -4.17 8.23
CA HIS A 166 3.19 -3.24 8.69
C HIS A 166 4.60 -3.75 8.34
N PRO A 167 5.08 -3.54 7.11
CA PRO A 167 6.45 -3.89 6.76
C PRO A 167 7.45 -3.10 7.60
N SER A 168 8.47 -3.78 8.12
CA SER A 168 9.59 -3.14 8.83
C SER A 168 10.68 -2.67 7.86
N GLY A 169 10.92 -3.42 6.80
CA GLY A 169 11.85 -3.07 5.74
C GLY A 169 11.64 -3.99 4.56
N THR A 170 11.50 -3.40 3.38
CA THR A 170 11.43 -4.14 2.14
C THR A 170 12.74 -3.96 1.41
N VAL A 171 13.37 -5.08 1.05
CA VAL A 171 14.65 -5.10 0.37
C VAL A 171 14.52 -5.80 -0.97
N SER A 172 15.08 -5.21 -2.02
CA SER A 172 15.20 -5.84 -3.32
C SER A 172 16.62 -6.39 -3.45
N TYR A 173 16.76 -7.70 -3.30
CA TYR A 173 18.00 -8.36 -3.61
C TYR A 173 17.94 -9.02 -4.98
N THR A 174 18.96 -8.76 -5.78
CA THR A 174 19.29 -9.55 -6.97
C THR A 174 19.95 -10.88 -6.61
N HIS A 175 20.37 -11.06 -5.33
CA HIS A 175 21.00 -12.27 -4.82
C HIS A 175 20.29 -12.78 -3.58
N LEU A 176 19.85 -14.03 -3.62
CA LEU A 176 19.11 -14.73 -2.58
C LEU A 176 19.94 -15.11 -1.33
N THR A 177 21.21 -14.75 -1.26
CA THR A 177 22.08 -15.13 -0.15
C THR A 177 22.79 -13.91 0.42
N LEU A 178 22.20 -13.32 1.47
CA LEU A 178 23.02 -12.61 2.43
C LEU A 178 23.77 -13.64 3.27
N PRO A 179 25.11 -13.52 3.42
CA PRO A 179 25.79 -14.24 4.48
C PRO A 179 25.26 -13.68 5.81
N THR A 180 24.39 -14.42 6.46
CA THR A 180 24.04 -14.17 7.85
C THR A 180 25.29 -14.42 8.69
N LYS A 181 26.12 -13.39 8.87
CA LYS A 181 27.07 -13.40 9.99
C LYS A 181 26.22 -13.42 11.25
N ARG A 182 26.13 -14.58 11.89
CA ARG A 182 25.77 -14.64 13.29
C ARG A 182 26.74 -13.74 14.04
N ILE A 183 26.25 -12.64 14.56
CA ILE A 183 26.94 -11.91 15.62
C ILE A 183 26.69 -12.75 16.87
N VAL A 184 27.73 -13.40 17.32
CA VAL A 184 27.81 -14.09 18.63
C VAL A 184 28.06 -13.01 19.67
#